data_5f27fe4afc0ec102d6db6216b891f6a2
#
_entry.id   5f27fe4afc0ec102d6db6216b891f6a2
#
_cell.length_a   1.000
_cell.length_b   1.000
_cell.length_c   1.000
_cell.angle_alpha   90.00
_cell.angle_beta   90.00
_cell.angle_gamma   90.00
#
_symmetry.space_group_name_H-M   'P 1'
#
loop_
_entity.id
_entity.type
_entity.pdbx_description
1 polymer ?
#
loop_
_entity_poly.entity_id
_entity_poly.type
_entity_poly.pdbx_seq_one_letter_code
_entity_poly.pdbx_strand_id
1 'polypeptide(L)'
;MIELTPKKIVKELDKYIIGQSSAKKSVAIALRNRWRRQQVENPLRSEISPNNIILIGTTGVGKTEISRRLAGLVSAPFVKVEASKFTEVGYVGRDVESMIRDLIEVSVKQVKIEKEKSVVKKARISAEERLAQYLLPKPSSPQEDDAKERYERSHAKILKKLYAGEFDDKMITVNTKSRPAQVMQVMAPIGMDDLSGNIQDMLNNM
;
A
#
# COMPACT_ATOMS: atom_id res chain seq x y z
N MET A 1 -15.10 -5.58 5.39
CA MET A 1 -15.63 -4.91 4.17
C MET A 1 -16.97 -4.29 4.55
N ILE A 2 -17.10 -2.97 4.42
CA ILE A 2 -18.31 -2.22 4.82
C ILE A 2 -19.47 -2.69 3.95
N GLU A 3 -20.58 -3.06 4.59
CA GLU A 3 -21.82 -3.47 3.91
C GLU A 3 -22.47 -2.26 3.21
N LEU A 4 -21.91 -1.88 2.05
CA LEU A 4 -22.40 -0.75 1.27
C LEU A 4 -23.65 -1.18 0.48
N THR A 5 -24.81 -0.72 0.90
CA THR A 5 -26.04 -0.85 0.09
C THR A 5 -25.96 0.05 -1.15
N PRO A 6 -26.65 -0.26 -2.26
CA PRO A 6 -26.69 0.61 -3.44
C PRO A 6 -27.06 2.05 -3.13
N LYS A 7 -28.02 2.27 -2.21
CA LYS A 7 -28.39 3.63 -1.75
C LYS A 7 -27.23 4.38 -1.09
N LYS A 8 -26.44 3.70 -0.25
CA LYS A 8 -25.25 4.30 0.39
C LYS A 8 -24.18 4.61 -0.65
N ILE A 9 -23.94 3.71 -1.62
CA ILE A 9 -22.98 3.94 -2.70
C ILE A 9 -23.36 5.18 -3.50
N VAL A 10 -24.63 5.31 -3.91
CA VAL A 10 -25.13 6.51 -4.64
C VAL A 10 -24.89 7.76 -3.81
N LYS A 11 -25.23 7.75 -2.51
CA LYS A 11 -25.03 8.90 -1.61
C LYS A 11 -23.55 9.31 -1.51
N GLU A 12 -22.64 8.36 -1.49
CA GLU A 12 -21.20 8.65 -1.48
C GLU A 12 -20.73 9.25 -2.82
N LEU A 13 -21.26 8.74 -3.95
CA LEU A 13 -20.97 9.30 -5.27
C LEU A 13 -21.55 10.71 -5.45
N ASP A 14 -22.72 10.99 -4.86
CA ASP A 14 -23.37 12.31 -4.91
C ASP A 14 -22.53 13.44 -4.30
N LYS A 15 -21.60 13.10 -3.38
CA LYS A 15 -20.68 14.07 -2.80
C LYS A 15 -19.71 14.68 -3.83
N TYR A 16 -19.43 13.98 -4.92
CA TYR A 16 -18.38 14.33 -5.87
C TYR A 16 -18.87 14.49 -7.30
N ILE A 17 -20.02 13.90 -7.63
CA ILE A 17 -20.55 13.84 -9.00
C ILE A 17 -21.93 14.44 -9.01
N ILE A 18 -22.06 15.55 -9.72
CA ILE A 18 -23.34 16.25 -9.90
C ILE A 18 -24.12 15.59 -11.03
N GLY A 19 -25.41 15.36 -10.83
CA GLY A 19 -26.26 14.70 -11.83
C GLY A 19 -25.93 13.21 -12.00
N GLN A 20 -26.06 12.68 -13.22
CA GLN A 20 -25.75 11.30 -13.61
C GLN A 20 -26.48 10.22 -12.76
N SER A 21 -27.72 10.47 -12.34
CA SER A 21 -28.46 9.62 -11.40
C SER A 21 -28.63 8.18 -11.89
N SER A 22 -28.88 7.99 -13.19
CA SER A 22 -29.03 6.66 -13.80
C SER A 22 -27.70 5.89 -13.77
N ALA A 23 -26.62 6.53 -14.20
CA ALA A 23 -25.28 5.91 -14.18
C ALA A 23 -24.85 5.53 -12.76
N LYS A 24 -25.03 6.43 -11.78
CA LYS A 24 -24.72 6.15 -10.36
C LYS A 24 -25.49 4.96 -9.81
N LYS A 25 -26.80 4.85 -10.13
CA LYS A 25 -27.61 3.68 -9.73
C LYS A 25 -27.11 2.39 -10.36
N SER A 26 -26.84 2.39 -11.66
CA SER A 26 -26.38 1.21 -12.39
C SER A 26 -25.05 0.69 -11.85
N VAL A 27 -24.07 1.57 -11.64
CA VAL A 27 -22.77 1.17 -11.10
C VAL A 27 -22.87 0.73 -9.64
N ALA A 28 -23.75 1.32 -8.83
CA ALA A 28 -23.97 0.91 -7.45
C ALA A 28 -24.60 -0.49 -7.35
N ILE A 29 -25.54 -0.81 -8.24
CA ILE A 29 -26.15 -2.14 -8.34
C ILE A 29 -25.11 -3.17 -8.77
N ALA A 30 -24.31 -2.87 -9.80
CA ALA A 30 -23.28 -3.77 -10.29
C ALA A 30 -22.20 -4.05 -9.23
N LEU A 31 -21.77 -3.04 -8.47
CA LEU A 31 -20.84 -3.22 -7.37
C LEU A 31 -21.43 -4.13 -6.27
N ARG A 32 -22.71 -3.96 -5.93
CA ARG A 32 -23.41 -4.82 -4.97
C ARG A 32 -23.56 -6.25 -5.49
N ASN A 33 -23.85 -6.44 -6.76
CA ASN A 33 -23.93 -7.76 -7.38
C ASN A 33 -22.58 -8.47 -7.37
N ARG A 34 -21.48 -7.75 -7.65
CA ARG A 34 -20.12 -8.29 -7.50
C ARG A 34 -19.85 -8.77 -6.07
N TRP A 35 -20.22 -7.98 -5.08
CA TRP A 35 -20.07 -8.35 -3.68
C TRP A 35 -20.90 -9.60 -3.34
N ARG A 36 -22.18 -9.67 -3.76
CA ARG A 36 -23.03 -10.84 -3.56
C ARG A 36 -22.43 -12.10 -4.18
N ARG A 37 -21.93 -12.00 -5.42
CA ARG A 37 -21.27 -13.12 -6.09
C ARG A 37 -20.07 -13.64 -5.29
N GLN A 38 -19.30 -12.77 -4.65
CA GLN A 38 -18.16 -13.17 -3.81
C GLN A 38 -18.57 -13.92 -2.52
N GLN A 39 -19.83 -13.77 -2.07
CA GLN A 39 -20.35 -14.48 -0.91
C GLN A 39 -20.93 -15.87 -1.26
N VAL A 40 -21.07 -16.17 -2.54
CA VAL A 40 -21.57 -17.48 -3.02
C VAL A 40 -20.42 -18.47 -3.07
N GLU A 41 -20.66 -19.69 -2.60
CA GLU A 41 -19.68 -20.78 -2.65
C GLU A 41 -19.62 -21.44 -4.03
N ASN A 42 -18.51 -22.12 -4.31
CA ASN A 42 -18.39 -22.95 -5.51
C ASN A 42 -19.25 -24.23 -5.36
N PRO A 43 -19.84 -24.77 -6.44
CA PRO A 43 -19.63 -24.41 -7.86
C PRO A 43 -20.47 -23.23 -8.36
N LEU A 44 -21.55 -22.84 -7.67
CA LEU A 44 -22.50 -21.83 -8.14
C LEU A 44 -21.83 -20.47 -8.46
N ARG A 45 -20.79 -20.11 -7.72
CA ARG A 45 -20.03 -18.87 -7.97
C ARG A 45 -19.40 -18.82 -9.36
N SER A 46 -18.96 -19.94 -9.90
CA SER A 46 -18.34 -20.01 -11.24
C SER A 46 -19.38 -19.85 -12.37
N GLU A 47 -20.62 -20.22 -12.11
CA GLU A 47 -21.71 -20.09 -13.08
C GLU A 47 -22.24 -18.64 -13.19
N ILE A 48 -22.04 -17.83 -12.14
CA ILE A 48 -22.47 -16.43 -12.15
C ILE A 48 -21.40 -15.58 -12.84
N SER A 49 -21.69 -15.14 -14.07
CA SER A 49 -20.80 -14.26 -14.84
C SER A 49 -20.65 -12.88 -14.17
N PRO A 50 -19.44 -12.31 -14.13
CA PRO A 50 -19.24 -10.94 -13.67
C PRO A 50 -19.84 -9.94 -14.68
N ASN A 51 -20.55 -8.93 -14.20
CA ASN A 51 -21.07 -7.86 -15.04
C ASN A 51 -19.99 -6.78 -15.25
N ASN A 52 -19.59 -6.59 -16.50
CA ASN A 52 -18.76 -5.48 -16.91
C ASN A 52 -19.63 -4.29 -17.26
N ILE A 53 -19.16 -3.07 -16.97
CA ILE A 53 -19.91 -1.82 -17.22
C ILE A 53 -19.16 -1.00 -18.23
N ILE A 54 -19.88 -0.56 -19.27
CA ILE A 54 -19.40 0.43 -20.22
C ILE A 54 -20.11 1.75 -19.94
N LEU A 55 -19.31 2.80 -19.69
CA LEU A 55 -19.81 4.17 -19.51
C LEU A 55 -19.60 4.95 -20.79
N ILE A 56 -20.71 5.31 -21.48
CA ILE A 56 -20.70 6.05 -22.74
C ILE A 56 -21.20 7.48 -22.47
N GLY A 57 -20.58 8.46 -23.11
CA GLY A 57 -20.97 9.86 -23.02
C GLY A 57 -19.83 10.79 -23.44
N THR A 58 -20.12 12.08 -23.54
CA THR A 58 -19.16 13.12 -23.90
C THR A 58 -18.01 13.27 -22.90
N THR A 59 -16.93 13.92 -23.28
CA THR A 59 -15.81 14.23 -22.40
C THR A 59 -16.27 15.16 -21.26
N GLY A 60 -15.73 14.98 -20.06
CA GLY A 60 -16.02 15.86 -18.92
C GLY A 60 -17.23 15.48 -18.07
N VAL A 61 -18.10 14.55 -18.50
CA VAL A 61 -19.33 14.18 -17.76
C VAL A 61 -19.11 13.30 -16.53
N GLY A 62 -17.88 13.03 -16.14
CA GLY A 62 -17.57 12.31 -14.90
C GLY A 62 -17.39 10.80 -15.02
N LYS A 63 -17.32 10.20 -16.24
CA LYS A 63 -17.15 8.74 -16.41
C LYS A 63 -15.99 8.14 -15.62
N THR A 64 -14.80 8.70 -15.76
CA THR A 64 -13.60 8.25 -15.07
C THR A 64 -13.69 8.51 -13.56
N GLU A 65 -14.30 9.62 -13.15
CA GLU A 65 -14.48 9.97 -11.75
C GLU A 65 -15.40 8.99 -11.04
N ILE A 66 -16.50 8.56 -11.67
CA ILE A 66 -17.38 7.50 -11.16
C ILE A 66 -16.55 6.24 -10.87
N SER A 67 -15.75 5.78 -11.84
CA SER A 67 -14.94 4.56 -11.71
C SER A 67 -13.91 4.68 -10.59
N ARG A 68 -13.21 5.82 -10.51
CA ARG A 68 -12.21 6.09 -9.49
C ARG A 68 -12.81 6.10 -8.08
N ARG A 69 -13.96 6.76 -7.90
CA ARG A 69 -14.66 6.83 -6.60
C ARG A 69 -15.19 5.46 -6.17
N LEU A 70 -15.73 4.67 -7.11
CA LEU A 70 -16.15 3.31 -6.83
C LEU A 70 -15.00 2.44 -6.32
N ALA A 71 -13.83 2.51 -6.99
CA ALA A 71 -12.64 1.79 -6.54
C ALA A 71 -12.24 2.20 -5.11
N GLY A 72 -12.24 3.51 -4.82
CA GLY A 72 -11.96 4.02 -3.47
C GLY A 72 -12.93 3.54 -2.40
N LEU A 73 -14.22 3.44 -2.72
CA LEU A 73 -15.25 2.97 -1.78
C LEU A 73 -15.06 1.51 -1.33
N VAL A 74 -14.47 0.69 -2.18
CA VAL A 74 -14.21 -0.73 -1.88
C VAL A 74 -12.74 -1.03 -1.63
N SER A 75 -11.91 0.00 -1.50
CA SER A 75 -10.45 -0.13 -1.32
C SER A 75 -9.80 -1.00 -2.41
N ALA A 76 -10.31 -0.92 -3.65
CA ALA A 76 -9.74 -1.61 -4.80
C ALA A 76 -8.67 -0.73 -5.47
N PRO A 77 -7.61 -1.32 -6.02
CA PRO A 77 -6.65 -0.59 -6.83
C PRO A 77 -7.31 -0.04 -8.10
N PHE A 78 -6.85 1.13 -8.55
CA PHE A 78 -7.37 1.81 -9.73
C PHE A 78 -6.23 2.35 -10.59
N VAL A 79 -6.25 1.98 -11.87
CA VAL A 79 -5.35 2.51 -12.89
C VAL A 79 -6.17 3.05 -14.04
N LYS A 80 -5.90 4.29 -14.45
CA LYS A 80 -6.47 4.89 -15.67
C LYS A 80 -5.49 4.67 -16.81
N VAL A 81 -5.96 4.04 -17.88
CA VAL A 81 -5.19 3.84 -19.11
C VAL A 81 -5.91 4.49 -20.30
N GLU A 82 -5.14 4.94 -21.27
CA GLU A 82 -5.62 5.46 -22.55
C GLU A 82 -5.37 4.41 -23.62
N ALA A 83 -6.42 3.86 -24.21
CA ALA A 83 -6.32 2.75 -25.16
C ALA A 83 -5.40 3.07 -26.36
N SER A 84 -5.38 4.32 -26.80
CA SER A 84 -4.53 4.77 -27.92
C SER A 84 -3.02 4.70 -27.64
N LYS A 85 -2.61 4.50 -26.40
CA LYS A 85 -1.19 4.34 -26.02
C LYS A 85 -0.72 2.88 -26.06
N PHE A 86 -1.63 1.95 -26.28
CA PHE A 86 -1.35 0.52 -26.31
C PHE A 86 -1.45 0.01 -27.73
N THR A 87 -0.49 -0.83 -28.11
CA THR A 87 -0.41 -1.44 -29.44
C THR A 87 -0.21 -2.94 -29.29
N GLU A 88 -0.43 -3.67 -30.39
CA GLU A 88 -0.06 -5.09 -30.46
C GLU A 88 1.47 -5.25 -30.38
N VAL A 89 1.87 -6.44 -29.96
CA VAL A 89 3.29 -6.81 -29.80
C VAL A 89 4.03 -6.59 -31.13
N GLY A 90 5.12 -5.81 -31.05
CA GLY A 90 5.94 -5.51 -32.23
C GLY A 90 5.72 -4.14 -32.89
N TYR A 91 4.71 -3.38 -32.45
CA TYR A 91 4.50 -1.98 -32.89
C TYR A 91 4.96 -0.98 -31.83
N VAL A 92 5.15 0.27 -32.27
CA VAL A 92 5.56 1.36 -31.37
C VAL A 92 4.38 1.71 -30.42
N GLY A 93 4.52 1.34 -29.17
CA GLY A 93 3.52 1.61 -28.12
C GLY A 93 3.80 0.81 -26.86
N ARG A 94 2.96 1.00 -25.82
CA ARG A 94 3.06 0.21 -24.59
C ARG A 94 2.37 -1.14 -24.80
N ASP A 95 2.99 -2.18 -24.30
CA ASP A 95 2.42 -3.51 -24.23
C ASP A 95 1.17 -3.52 -23.30
N VAL A 96 0.11 -4.22 -23.73
CA VAL A 96 -1.13 -4.35 -22.94
C VAL A 96 -0.93 -5.05 -21.61
N GLU A 97 0.05 -5.93 -21.49
CA GLU A 97 0.42 -6.58 -20.22
C GLU A 97 0.94 -5.58 -19.19
N SER A 98 1.49 -4.46 -19.62
CA SER A 98 1.94 -3.39 -18.72
C SER A 98 0.80 -2.81 -17.88
N MET A 99 -0.46 -2.90 -18.34
CA MET A 99 -1.63 -2.50 -17.55
C MET A 99 -1.76 -3.33 -16.26
N ILE A 100 -1.49 -4.63 -16.37
CA ILE A 100 -1.55 -5.54 -15.21
C ILE A 100 -0.38 -5.29 -14.28
N ARG A 101 0.82 -5.03 -14.82
CA ARG A 101 2.00 -4.68 -14.02
C ARG A 101 1.75 -3.38 -13.23
N ASP A 102 1.25 -2.33 -13.90
CA ASP A 102 0.89 -1.06 -13.25
C ASP A 102 -0.17 -1.27 -12.16
N LEU A 103 -1.19 -2.12 -12.41
CA LEU A 103 -2.24 -2.41 -11.43
C LEU A 103 -1.69 -3.17 -10.21
N ILE A 104 -0.79 -4.12 -10.41
CA ILE A 104 -0.13 -4.87 -9.32
C ILE A 104 0.73 -3.91 -8.49
N GLU A 105 1.49 -3.03 -9.12
CA GLU A 105 2.32 -2.06 -8.41
C GLU A 105 1.48 -1.14 -7.50
N VAL A 106 0.38 -0.60 -8.04
CA VAL A 106 -0.57 0.21 -7.27
C VAL A 106 -1.16 -0.60 -6.11
N SER A 107 -1.51 -1.87 -6.34
CA SER A 107 -2.06 -2.77 -5.32
C SER A 107 -1.07 -3.01 -4.19
N VAL A 108 0.18 -3.34 -4.52
CA VAL A 108 1.25 -3.57 -3.53
C VAL A 108 1.50 -2.32 -2.71
N LYS A 109 1.58 -1.14 -3.35
CA LYS A 109 1.75 0.14 -2.67
C LYS A 109 0.60 0.43 -1.71
N GLN A 110 -0.65 0.18 -2.14
CA GLN A 110 -1.84 0.38 -1.31
C GLN A 110 -1.82 -0.51 -0.06
N VAL A 111 -1.56 -1.82 -0.23
CA VAL A 111 -1.47 -2.77 0.88
C VAL A 111 -0.31 -2.41 1.82
N LYS A 112 0.83 -1.96 1.27
CA LYS A 112 1.97 -1.52 2.06
C LYS A 112 1.60 -0.33 2.96
N ILE A 113 0.95 0.69 2.42
CA ILE A 113 0.49 1.86 3.20
C ILE A 113 -0.50 1.44 4.29
N GLU A 114 -1.42 0.52 3.99
CA GLU A 114 -2.38 0.01 4.98
C GLU A 114 -1.67 -0.75 6.12
N LYS A 115 -0.71 -1.60 5.78
CA LYS A 115 0.10 -2.34 6.75
C LYS A 115 1.00 -1.42 7.58
N GLU A 116 1.63 -0.43 6.95
CA GLU A 116 2.41 0.59 7.64
C GLU A 116 1.56 1.31 8.71
N LYS A 117 0.35 1.76 8.36
CA LYS A 117 -0.57 2.39 9.32
C LYS A 117 -0.90 1.46 10.49
N SER A 118 -1.05 0.17 10.26
CA SER A 118 -1.39 -0.80 11.31
C SER A 118 -0.24 -1.01 12.31
N VAL A 119 1.00 -0.81 11.90
CA VAL A 119 2.19 -1.07 12.74
C VAL A 119 2.82 0.19 13.34
N VAL A 120 2.36 1.40 12.98
CA VAL A 120 2.94 2.68 13.46
C VAL A 120 3.06 2.71 14.98
N LYS A 121 2.02 2.33 15.73
CA LYS A 121 2.06 2.34 17.20
C LYS A 121 3.14 1.39 17.74
N LYS A 122 3.22 0.18 17.19
CA LYS A 122 4.23 -0.81 17.59
C LYS A 122 5.64 -0.37 17.21
N ALA A 123 5.80 0.18 16.00
CA ALA A 123 7.07 0.71 15.53
C ALA A 123 7.57 1.86 16.41
N ARG A 124 6.67 2.75 16.86
CA ARG A 124 7.02 3.83 17.78
C ARG A 124 7.54 3.30 19.10
N ILE A 125 6.83 2.37 19.75
CA ILE A 125 7.29 1.74 21.00
C ILE A 125 8.66 1.11 20.82
N SER A 126 8.87 0.34 19.74
CA SER A 126 10.17 -0.28 19.48
C SER A 126 11.28 0.73 19.19
N ALA A 127 10.96 1.88 18.59
CA ALA A 127 11.91 2.96 18.37
C ALA A 127 12.30 3.62 19.69
N GLU A 128 11.35 3.90 20.56
CA GLU A 128 11.57 4.50 21.89
C GLU A 128 12.40 3.55 22.79
N GLU A 129 12.11 2.25 22.78
CA GLU A 129 12.93 1.25 23.45
C GLU A 129 14.37 1.20 22.92
N ARG A 130 14.54 1.29 21.61
CA ARG A 130 15.86 1.32 20.99
C ARG A 130 16.63 2.59 21.33
N LEU A 131 15.96 3.74 21.35
CA LEU A 131 16.56 5.00 21.81
C LEU A 131 16.98 4.93 23.27
N ALA A 132 16.16 4.36 24.13
CA ALA A 132 16.50 4.16 25.54
C ALA A 132 17.76 3.27 25.70
N GLN A 133 17.92 2.24 24.85
CA GLN A 133 19.13 1.40 24.85
C GLN A 133 20.39 2.14 24.39
N TYR A 134 20.29 3.11 23.47
CA TYR A 134 21.41 3.97 23.08
C TYR A 134 21.79 4.93 24.19
N LEU A 135 20.82 5.43 24.95
CA LEU A 135 21.05 6.33 26.08
C LEU A 135 21.55 5.59 27.32
N LEU A 136 21.18 4.34 27.50
CA LEU A 136 21.57 3.46 28.59
C LEU A 136 21.91 2.06 28.04
N PRO A 137 23.15 1.81 27.62
CA PRO A 137 23.57 0.50 27.15
C PRO A 137 23.41 -0.57 28.26
N LYS A 138 23.01 -1.77 27.86
CA LYS A 138 22.92 -2.90 28.79
C LYS A 138 24.31 -3.24 29.37
N PRO A 139 24.43 -3.51 30.67
CA PRO A 139 25.67 -3.92 31.27
C PRO A 139 26.12 -5.28 30.69
N SER A 140 27.42 -5.42 30.42
CA SER A 140 28.00 -6.58 29.77
C SER A 140 28.02 -7.84 30.65
N SER A 141 27.81 -7.73 31.95
CA SER A 141 27.80 -8.85 32.92
C SER A 141 26.62 -8.73 33.86
N PRO A 142 25.61 -9.59 33.71
CA PRO A 142 24.46 -9.61 34.61
C PRO A 142 24.77 -10.67 35.71
N GLN A 143 25.61 -10.39 36.70
CA GLN A 143 25.92 -11.35 37.78
C GLN A 143 25.37 -10.98 39.16
N GLU A 144 24.68 -9.83 39.29
CA GLU A 144 24.04 -9.45 40.56
C GLU A 144 22.62 -9.01 40.30
N ASP A 145 21.66 -9.60 41.00
CA ASP A 145 20.23 -9.28 40.87
C ASP A 145 19.97 -7.78 41.18
N ASP A 146 20.73 -7.22 42.09
CA ASP A 146 20.69 -5.77 42.41
C ASP A 146 21.09 -4.87 41.23
N ALA A 147 22.02 -5.27 40.38
CA ALA A 147 22.44 -4.50 39.21
C ALA A 147 21.36 -4.49 38.13
N LYS A 148 20.66 -5.61 38.00
CA LYS A 148 19.54 -5.75 37.07
C LYS A 148 18.36 -4.85 37.46
N GLU A 149 18.00 -4.85 38.75
CA GLU A 149 16.91 -3.97 39.23
C GLU A 149 17.25 -2.47 39.08
N ARG A 150 18.50 -2.08 39.34
CA ARG A 150 18.96 -0.69 39.13
C ARG A 150 18.90 -0.30 37.66
N TYR A 151 19.30 -1.20 36.76
CA TYR A 151 19.18 -0.97 35.32
C TYR A 151 17.73 -0.80 34.89
N GLU A 152 16.81 -1.68 35.31
CA GLU A 152 15.39 -1.62 34.95
C GLU A 152 14.75 -0.34 35.47
N ARG A 153 15.05 0.09 36.69
CA ARG A 153 14.58 1.38 37.27
C ARG A 153 15.11 2.58 36.47
N SER A 154 16.38 2.56 36.06
CA SER A 154 16.99 3.63 35.27
C SER A 154 16.43 3.66 33.84
N HIS A 155 16.24 2.49 33.23
CA HIS A 155 15.64 2.37 31.90
C HIS A 155 14.20 2.88 31.88
N ALA A 156 13.40 2.52 32.87
CA ALA A 156 12.02 3.04 33.00
C ALA A 156 11.97 4.56 33.18
N LYS A 157 12.94 5.15 33.91
CA LYS A 157 13.05 6.63 34.04
C LYS A 157 13.40 7.29 32.70
N ILE A 158 14.30 6.70 31.91
CA ILE A 158 14.69 7.21 30.59
C ILE A 158 13.50 7.13 29.63
N LEU A 159 12.76 6.02 29.61
CA LEU A 159 11.54 5.92 28.79
C LEU A 159 10.52 7.01 29.15
N LYS A 160 10.28 7.27 30.45
CA LYS A 160 9.38 8.34 30.87
C LYS A 160 9.83 9.71 30.37
N LYS A 161 11.14 9.99 30.42
CA LYS A 161 11.71 11.25 29.93
C LYS A 161 11.64 11.37 28.41
N LEU A 162 11.82 10.26 27.67
CA LEU A 162 11.59 10.21 26.22
C LEU A 162 10.12 10.51 25.88
N TYR A 163 9.16 9.95 26.60
CA TYR A 163 7.76 10.25 26.42
C TYR A 163 7.39 11.71 26.74
N ALA A 164 8.11 12.32 27.68
CA ALA A 164 7.93 13.72 28.05
C ALA A 164 8.63 14.71 27.08
N GLY A 165 9.42 14.21 26.10
CA GLY A 165 10.17 15.06 25.16
C GLY A 165 11.44 15.71 25.76
N GLU A 166 11.88 15.29 26.97
CA GLU A 166 13.06 15.89 27.63
C GLU A 166 14.38 15.67 26.84
N PHE A 167 14.37 14.75 25.86
CA PHE A 167 15.54 14.41 25.06
C PHE A 167 15.42 14.80 23.59
N ASP A 168 14.45 15.63 23.22
CA ASP A 168 14.21 16.00 21.81
C ASP A 168 15.41 16.72 21.17
N ASP A 169 16.15 17.51 21.96
CA ASP A 169 17.35 18.22 21.50
C ASP A 169 18.63 17.38 21.59
N LYS A 170 18.56 16.15 22.09
CA LYS A 170 19.76 15.33 22.32
C LYS A 170 20.15 14.56 21.05
N MET A 171 21.35 14.84 20.56
CA MET A 171 21.92 14.12 19.41
C MET A 171 22.46 12.76 19.82
N ILE A 172 22.10 11.71 19.07
CA ILE A 172 22.64 10.36 19.23
C ILE A 172 23.13 9.82 17.90
N THR A 173 24.16 9.01 17.91
CA THR A 173 24.65 8.31 16.71
C THR A 173 24.00 6.93 16.62
N VAL A 174 23.28 6.67 15.54
CA VAL A 174 22.58 5.41 15.29
C VAL A 174 23.17 4.70 14.08
N ASN A 175 23.63 3.48 14.27
CA ASN A 175 24.06 2.63 13.16
C ASN A 175 22.82 2.05 12.47
N THR A 176 22.56 2.48 11.24
CA THR A 176 21.47 1.94 10.41
C THR A 176 22.05 1.05 9.31
N LYS A 177 21.46 -0.13 9.12
CA LYS A 177 21.76 -0.91 7.91
C LYS A 177 21.13 -0.16 6.73
N SER A 178 21.96 0.38 5.86
CA SER A 178 21.48 0.91 4.59
C SER A 178 20.86 -0.24 3.81
N ARG A 179 19.56 -0.16 3.53
CA ARG A 179 18.99 -1.02 2.50
C ARG A 179 19.52 -0.47 1.18
N PRO A 180 20.19 -1.27 0.35
CA PRO A 180 20.54 -0.81 -0.99
C PRO A 180 19.25 -0.33 -1.63
N ALA A 181 19.25 0.94 -2.07
CA ALA A 181 18.11 1.51 -2.75
C ALA A 181 17.86 0.65 -4.00
N GLN A 182 16.64 0.15 -4.16
CA GLN A 182 16.19 -0.52 -5.40
C GLN A 182 16.07 0.52 -6.53
N VAL A 183 17.16 1.26 -6.79
CA VAL A 183 17.17 2.40 -7.72
C VAL A 183 17.46 1.97 -9.15
N MET A 184 17.80 0.70 -9.40
CA MET A 184 18.31 0.29 -10.71
C MET A 184 17.37 -0.51 -11.61
N GLN A 185 16.11 -0.67 -11.25
CA GLN A 185 15.18 -1.49 -12.08
C GLN A 185 14.35 -0.67 -13.10
N VAL A 186 14.52 0.65 -13.17
CA VAL A 186 13.65 1.52 -13.99
C VAL A 186 14.28 1.92 -15.34
N MET A 187 15.55 1.61 -15.62
CA MET A 187 16.22 2.05 -16.85
C MET A 187 16.99 0.97 -17.59
N ALA A 188 16.57 -0.29 -17.57
CA ALA A 188 17.12 -1.24 -18.53
C ALA A 188 16.23 -1.23 -19.80
N PRO A 189 16.76 -0.88 -20.97
CA PRO A 189 16.07 -1.13 -22.23
C PRO A 189 15.85 -2.62 -22.40
N ILE A 190 14.68 -2.99 -22.91
CA ILE A 190 14.28 -4.37 -23.24
C ILE A 190 15.41 -5.04 -24.05
N GLY A 191 16.07 -6.04 -23.45
CA GLY A 191 17.12 -6.82 -24.11
C GLY A 191 18.39 -7.11 -23.31
N MET A 192 18.48 -6.70 -22.02
CA MET A 192 19.67 -6.93 -21.18
C MET A 192 19.38 -7.74 -19.90
N ASP A 193 18.44 -8.66 -19.93
CA ASP A 193 18.08 -9.50 -18.76
C ASP A 193 19.24 -10.41 -18.30
N ASP A 194 20.15 -10.81 -19.20
CA ASP A 194 21.30 -11.68 -18.86
C ASP A 194 22.48 -10.93 -18.17
N LEU A 195 22.52 -9.59 -18.22
CA LEU A 195 23.59 -8.82 -17.58
C LEU A 195 23.26 -8.39 -16.16
N SER A 196 21.98 -8.30 -15.81
CA SER A 196 21.54 -7.89 -14.47
C SER A 196 21.83 -8.95 -13.39
N GLY A 197 21.77 -10.25 -13.73
CA GLY A 197 22.11 -11.35 -12.83
C GLY A 197 23.59 -11.33 -12.40
N ASN A 198 24.49 -11.11 -13.35
CA ASN A 198 25.93 -11.11 -13.07
C ASN A 198 26.40 -9.90 -12.24
N ILE A 199 25.74 -8.72 -12.36
CA ILE A 199 26.07 -7.52 -11.58
C ILE A 199 25.57 -7.68 -10.13
N GLN A 200 24.41 -8.32 -9.92
CA GLN A 200 23.86 -8.58 -8.59
C GLN A 200 24.72 -9.54 -7.79
N ASP A 201 25.25 -10.57 -8.43
CA ASP A 201 26.18 -11.54 -7.81
C ASP A 201 27.54 -10.94 -7.51
N MET A 202 28.03 -10.01 -8.33
CA MET A 202 29.27 -9.26 -8.06
C MET A 202 29.15 -8.31 -6.87
N LEU A 203 28.00 -7.65 -6.70
CA LEU A 203 27.76 -6.74 -5.58
C LEU A 203 27.49 -7.46 -4.23
N ASN A 204 27.01 -8.69 -4.28
CA ASN A 204 26.81 -9.50 -3.06
C ASN A 204 28.10 -10.17 -2.55
N ASN A 205 29.15 -10.21 -3.38
CA ASN A 205 30.45 -10.80 -3.05
C ASN A 205 31.54 -9.77 -2.68
N MET A 206 31.22 -8.47 -2.62
CA MET A 206 32.05 -7.39 -2.07
C MET A 206 31.52 -6.96 -0.70
#